data_ed9a8905b913d3128c1ba23e4d5c52a5
#
_entry.id   ed9a8905b913d3128c1ba23e4d5c52a5
#
_cell.length_a   1.000
_cell.length_b   1.000
_cell.length_c   1.000
_cell.angle_alpha   90.00
_cell.angle_beta   90.00
_cell.angle_gamma   90.00
#
_symmetry.space_group_name_H-M   'P 1'
#
loop_
_entity.id
_entity.type
_entity.pdbx_description
1 polymer ?
#
loop_
_entity_poly.entity_id
_entity_poly.type
_entity_poly.pdbx_seq_one_letter_code
_entity_poly.pdbx_strand_id
1 'polypeptide(L)'
;MKLVEQWIAHGATGAKVLKVTPTDNSREGRFELEAVFTARLYGQVMQNRLLVFKPAVVPREALLFFDKSSRKYPIQLKAQSFNERVSVTLPSAFAVDEMPDSFRVEVPFGSFAATYEVKDGQLLFTRSL
;
A
#
# COMPACT_ATOMS: atom_id res chain seq x y z
N MET A 1 -20.65 2.06 -3.11
CA MET A 1 -19.71 3.20 -3.00
C MET A 1 -19.19 3.42 -1.58
N LYS A 2 -20.01 3.56 -0.55
CA LYS A 2 -19.56 3.83 0.85
C LYS A 2 -18.53 2.84 1.40
N LEU A 3 -18.67 1.53 1.17
CA LEU A 3 -17.72 0.51 1.63
C LEU A 3 -16.33 0.69 0.99
N VAL A 4 -16.29 0.92 -0.31
CA VAL A 4 -15.02 1.15 -1.05
C VAL A 4 -14.36 2.44 -0.57
N GLU A 5 -15.14 3.49 -0.32
CA GLU A 5 -14.66 4.76 0.20
C GLU A 5 -14.06 4.63 1.60
N GLN A 6 -14.74 3.93 2.50
CA GLN A 6 -14.23 3.62 3.83
C GLN A 6 -12.93 2.82 3.77
N TRP A 7 -12.88 1.82 2.90
CA TRP A 7 -11.69 1.00 2.72
C TRP A 7 -10.49 1.80 2.20
N ILE A 8 -10.70 2.65 1.17
CA ILE A 8 -9.64 3.52 0.64
C ILE A 8 -9.23 4.57 1.67
N ALA A 9 -10.16 5.13 2.43
CA ALA A 9 -9.89 6.17 3.43
C ALA A 9 -8.97 5.70 4.57
N HIS A 10 -8.87 4.40 4.83
CA HIS A 10 -7.91 3.83 5.79
C HIS A 10 -6.45 3.98 5.31
N GLY A 11 -6.21 3.93 4.01
CA GLY A 11 -4.88 4.09 3.43
C GLY A 11 -4.61 5.49 2.89
N ALA A 12 -5.66 6.23 2.51
CA ALA A 12 -5.58 7.56 1.94
C ALA A 12 -6.53 8.51 2.67
N THR A 13 -6.03 9.21 3.67
CA THR A 13 -6.82 10.14 4.48
C THR A 13 -7.46 11.23 3.61
N GLY A 14 -8.74 11.48 3.82
CA GLY A 14 -9.50 12.46 3.06
C GLY A 14 -9.86 11.99 1.65
N ALA A 15 -9.83 10.69 1.40
CA ALA A 15 -10.24 10.11 0.13
C ALA A 15 -11.72 10.35 -0.16
N LYS A 16 -12.00 10.75 -1.41
CA LYS A 16 -13.33 10.87 -1.98
C LYS A 16 -13.36 10.06 -3.27
N VAL A 17 -14.18 9.01 -3.28
CA VAL A 17 -14.33 8.13 -4.44
C VAL A 17 -15.16 8.81 -5.52
N LEU A 18 -14.61 8.85 -6.72
CA LEU A 18 -15.22 9.45 -7.91
C LEU A 18 -15.93 8.40 -8.76
N LYS A 19 -15.30 7.23 -8.91
CA LYS A 19 -15.82 6.14 -9.75
C LYS A 19 -15.42 4.79 -9.16
N VAL A 20 -16.29 3.82 -9.26
CA VAL A 20 -16.03 2.41 -8.94
C VAL A 20 -16.56 1.56 -10.09
N THR A 21 -15.71 0.70 -10.63
CA THR A 21 -16.06 -0.22 -11.71
C THR A 21 -15.71 -1.64 -11.24
N PRO A 22 -16.69 -2.43 -10.79
CA PRO A 22 -16.47 -3.84 -10.48
C PRO A 22 -16.51 -4.66 -11.77
N THR A 23 -15.65 -5.67 -11.87
CA THR A 23 -15.68 -6.68 -12.92
C THR A 23 -15.70 -8.05 -12.28
N ASP A 24 -16.79 -8.77 -12.49
CA ASP A 24 -16.98 -10.12 -11.95
C ASP A 24 -16.54 -11.17 -12.97
N ASN A 25 -15.40 -11.79 -12.69
CA ASN A 25 -14.86 -12.91 -13.43
C ASN A 25 -14.93 -14.19 -12.57
N SER A 26 -16.05 -14.39 -11.88
CA SER A 26 -16.23 -15.50 -10.93
C SER A 26 -16.09 -16.88 -11.59
N ARG A 27 -16.37 -17.02 -12.89
CA ARG A 27 -16.11 -18.24 -13.67
C ARG A 27 -14.60 -18.61 -13.72
N GLU A 28 -13.72 -17.61 -13.59
CA GLU A 28 -12.28 -17.76 -13.54
C GLU A 28 -11.74 -17.66 -12.09
N GLY A 29 -12.62 -17.56 -11.10
CA GLY A 29 -12.25 -17.36 -9.70
C GLY A 29 -11.63 -15.99 -9.42
N ARG A 30 -11.91 -14.99 -10.27
CA ARG A 30 -11.38 -13.63 -10.13
C ARG A 30 -12.48 -12.60 -9.95
N PHE A 31 -12.20 -11.62 -9.13
CA PHE A 31 -12.96 -10.39 -9.00
C PHE A 31 -12.00 -9.20 -9.10
N GLU A 32 -12.34 -8.24 -9.93
CA GLU A 32 -11.56 -7.03 -10.12
C GLU A 32 -12.38 -5.81 -9.71
N LEU A 33 -11.71 -4.86 -9.08
CA LEU A 33 -12.33 -3.60 -8.68
C LEU A 33 -11.40 -2.45 -9.06
N GLU A 34 -11.87 -1.61 -9.99
CA GLU A 34 -11.23 -0.35 -10.29
C GLU A 34 -11.90 0.76 -9.49
N ALA A 35 -11.13 1.59 -8.81
CA ALA A 35 -11.62 2.75 -8.11
C ALA A 35 -10.79 3.99 -8.46
N VAL A 36 -11.48 5.07 -8.85
CA VAL A 36 -10.88 6.39 -9.06
C VAL A 36 -11.28 7.28 -7.90
N PHE A 37 -10.31 7.92 -7.28
CA PHE A 37 -10.55 8.77 -6.12
C PHE A 37 -9.58 9.96 -6.06
N THR A 38 -9.92 10.96 -5.26
CA THR A 38 -9.04 12.04 -4.85
C THR A 38 -8.80 11.95 -3.35
N ALA A 39 -7.62 12.35 -2.88
CA ALA A 39 -7.32 12.39 -1.45
C ALA A 39 -6.51 13.67 -1.13
N ARG A 40 -7.16 14.63 -0.47
CA ARG A 40 -6.54 15.94 -0.18
C ARG A 40 -5.45 15.89 0.89
N LEU A 41 -5.49 14.90 1.78
CA LEU A 41 -4.59 14.75 2.91
C LEU A 41 -3.71 13.49 2.78
N TYR A 42 -3.49 13.04 1.55
CA TYR A 42 -2.66 11.86 1.28
C TYR A 42 -1.18 12.10 1.57
N GLY A 43 -0.68 13.28 1.22
CA GLY A 43 0.68 13.72 1.51
C GLY A 43 0.71 14.88 2.50
N GLN A 44 1.77 14.97 3.29
CA GLN A 44 2.01 16.06 4.22
C GLN A 44 3.11 16.96 3.68
N VAL A 45 2.82 18.25 3.59
CA VAL A 45 3.83 19.26 3.22
C VAL A 45 4.49 19.77 4.49
N MET A 46 5.81 19.60 4.56
CA MET A 46 6.63 20.06 5.68
C MET A 46 7.48 21.25 5.22
N GLN A 47 7.49 22.33 6.02
CA GLN A 47 8.26 23.55 5.75
C GLN A 47 8.06 24.13 4.34
N ASN A 48 6.89 23.96 3.74
CA ASN A 48 6.53 24.40 2.38
C ASN A 48 7.43 23.89 1.24
N ARG A 49 8.26 22.88 1.47
CA ARG A 49 9.20 22.39 0.46
C ARG A 49 9.37 20.87 0.40
N LEU A 50 9.01 20.17 1.44
CA LEU A 50 9.11 18.72 1.51
C LEU A 50 7.73 18.09 1.51
N LEU A 51 7.46 17.20 0.54
CA LEU A 51 6.24 16.41 0.48
C LEU A 51 6.52 14.99 0.96
N VAL A 52 5.91 14.60 2.07
CA VAL A 52 6.03 13.27 2.65
C VAL A 52 4.74 12.50 2.44
N PHE A 53 4.82 11.30 1.88
CA PHE A 53 3.67 10.43 1.69
C PHE A 53 4.04 8.95 1.75
N LYS A 54 3.05 8.11 1.97
CA LYS A 54 3.15 6.66 1.95
C LYS A 54 2.69 6.15 0.60
N PRO A 55 3.49 5.42 -0.21
CA PRO A 55 3.04 4.96 -1.52
C PRO A 55 1.92 3.93 -1.44
N ALA A 56 1.88 3.10 -0.39
CA ALA A 56 0.87 2.07 -0.21
C ALA A 56 -0.48 2.66 0.21
N VAL A 57 -1.49 2.56 -0.67
CA VAL A 57 -2.86 3.02 -0.42
C VAL A 57 -3.73 1.93 0.18
N VAL A 58 -3.53 0.67 -0.24
CA VAL A 58 -4.31 -0.45 0.25
C VAL A 58 -3.84 -0.85 1.65
N PRO A 59 -4.68 -0.66 2.70
CA PRO A 59 -4.32 -1.08 4.03
C PRO A 59 -4.23 -2.60 4.09
N ARG A 60 -3.22 -3.09 4.79
CA ARG A 60 -3.08 -4.50 5.15
C ARG A 60 -3.33 -4.63 6.63
N GLU A 61 -3.97 -5.72 7.05
CA GLU A 61 -4.18 -6.00 8.47
C GLU A 61 -2.83 -5.98 9.19
N ALA A 62 -2.76 -5.23 10.28
CA ALA A 62 -1.59 -5.22 11.14
C ALA A 62 -1.47 -6.62 11.77
N LEU A 63 -0.43 -7.33 11.37
CA LEU A 63 -0.12 -8.63 11.95
C LEU A 63 0.33 -8.42 13.39
N LEU A 64 -0.37 -9.07 14.30
CA LEU A 64 0.02 -9.42 15.68
C LEU A 64 1.09 -8.53 16.32
N PHE A 65 0.68 -7.65 17.20
CA PHE A 65 1.59 -6.95 18.11
C PHE A 65 2.01 -7.89 19.24
N PHE A 66 3.31 -7.95 19.50
CA PHE A 66 3.87 -8.71 20.61
C PHE A 66 4.30 -7.76 21.71
N ASP A 67 3.54 -7.67 22.78
CA ASP A 67 3.87 -6.86 23.94
C ASP A 67 4.92 -7.53 24.84
N LYS A 68 5.18 -8.82 24.66
CA LYS A 68 6.03 -9.60 25.57
C LYS A 68 7.15 -10.31 24.83
N SER A 69 8.32 -10.33 25.44
CA SER A 69 9.50 -11.03 24.94
C SER A 69 9.37 -12.56 24.93
N SER A 70 8.42 -13.13 25.69
CA SER A 70 8.14 -14.56 25.72
C SER A 70 6.67 -14.85 25.46
N ARG A 71 6.40 -15.89 24.66
CA ARG A 71 5.05 -16.36 24.31
C ARG A 71 4.74 -17.65 25.03
N LYS A 72 3.51 -17.75 25.55
CA LYS A 72 3.00 -18.99 26.15
C LYS A 72 2.32 -19.91 25.10
N TYR A 73 1.85 -19.36 23.99
CA TYR A 73 1.07 -20.10 22.99
C TYR A 73 1.67 -19.89 21.59
N PRO A 74 1.55 -20.90 20.71
CA PRO A 74 1.96 -20.76 19.32
C PRO A 74 1.08 -19.73 18.59
N ILE A 75 1.64 -19.11 17.54
CA ILE A 75 0.89 -18.25 16.63
C ILE A 75 0.37 -19.12 15.49
N GLN A 76 -0.93 -19.03 15.23
CA GLN A 76 -1.51 -19.64 14.05
C GLN A 76 -1.43 -18.64 12.90
N LEU A 77 -0.59 -18.93 11.92
CA LEU A 77 -0.50 -18.14 10.69
C LEU A 77 -1.57 -18.61 9.71
N LYS A 78 -2.29 -17.64 9.12
CA LYS A 78 -3.16 -17.92 7.97
C LYS A 78 -2.33 -17.78 6.70
N ALA A 79 -2.43 -18.79 5.81
CA ALA A 79 -1.81 -18.70 4.49
C ALA A 79 -2.43 -17.53 3.72
N GLN A 80 -1.59 -16.62 3.26
CA GLN A 80 -2.00 -15.48 2.44
C GLN A 80 -0.87 -15.10 1.50
N SER A 81 -1.22 -14.53 0.37
CA SER A 81 -0.25 -13.92 -0.53
C SER A 81 -0.84 -12.66 -1.14
N PHE A 82 -0.01 -11.70 -1.45
CA PHE A 82 -0.40 -10.54 -2.23
C PHE A 82 0.78 -9.99 -3.03
N ASN A 83 0.45 -9.33 -4.12
CA ASN A 83 1.37 -8.48 -4.85
C ASN A 83 0.75 -7.09 -4.98
N GLU A 84 1.52 -6.07 -4.69
CA GLU A 84 1.12 -4.68 -4.85
C GLU A 84 2.16 -3.95 -5.68
N ARG A 85 1.68 -3.19 -6.64
CA ARG A 85 2.49 -2.28 -7.44
C ARG A 85 1.83 -0.92 -7.44
N VAL A 86 2.60 0.09 -7.10
CA VAL A 86 2.15 1.49 -7.09
C VAL A 86 3.09 2.30 -7.97
N SER A 87 2.53 3.08 -8.87
CA SER A 87 3.24 4.08 -9.65
C SER A 87 2.74 5.45 -9.25
N VAL A 88 3.66 6.31 -8.84
CA VAL A 88 3.35 7.70 -8.48
C VAL A 88 4.06 8.64 -9.42
N THR A 89 3.30 9.38 -10.22
CA THR A 89 3.85 10.46 -11.03
C THR A 89 4.09 11.67 -10.15
N LEU A 90 5.33 12.09 -10.04
CA LEU A 90 5.71 13.24 -9.25
C LEU A 90 5.43 14.53 -10.04
N PRO A 91 4.93 15.60 -9.38
CA PRO A 91 4.85 16.91 -10.03
C PRO A 91 6.24 17.37 -10.47
N SER A 92 6.34 18.07 -11.59
CA SER A 92 7.62 18.49 -12.20
C SER A 92 8.54 19.34 -11.29
N ALA A 93 7.95 19.98 -10.27
CA ALA A 93 8.69 20.74 -9.28
C ALA A 93 9.28 19.92 -8.13
N PHE A 94 9.00 18.60 -8.08
CA PHE A 94 9.45 17.72 -7.02
C PHE A 94 10.43 16.68 -7.55
N ALA A 95 11.47 16.43 -6.77
CA ALA A 95 12.38 15.30 -6.94
C ALA A 95 12.37 14.47 -5.66
N VAL A 96 12.70 13.19 -5.78
CA VAL A 96 12.86 12.33 -4.61
C VAL A 96 14.14 12.71 -3.90
N ASP A 97 14.02 13.10 -2.62
CA ASP A 97 15.11 13.45 -1.74
C ASP A 97 15.57 12.21 -0.94
N GLU A 98 14.60 11.51 -0.35
CA GLU A 98 14.85 10.34 0.47
C GLU A 98 13.77 9.28 0.23
N MET A 99 14.15 8.03 0.20
CA MET A 99 13.24 6.87 0.16
C MET A 99 13.85 5.70 0.93
N PRO A 100 13.01 4.79 1.46
CA PRO A 100 13.51 3.61 2.15
C PRO A 100 14.32 2.70 1.24
N ASP A 101 15.28 1.99 1.81
CA ASP A 101 16.00 0.93 1.10
C ASP A 101 15.07 -0.22 0.73
N SER A 102 15.31 -0.81 -0.42
CA SER A 102 14.64 -2.05 -0.81
C SER A 102 15.12 -3.18 0.09
N PHE A 103 14.20 -4.03 0.54
CA PHE A 103 14.56 -5.15 1.39
C PHE A 103 13.77 -6.41 1.06
N ARG A 104 14.33 -7.54 1.44
CA ARG A 104 13.72 -8.87 1.33
C ARG A 104 13.95 -9.66 2.61
N VAL A 105 12.90 -10.30 3.08
CA VAL A 105 12.93 -11.26 4.19
C VAL A 105 12.42 -12.60 3.68
N GLU A 106 13.15 -13.65 4.00
CA GLU A 106 12.78 -15.02 3.64
C GLU A 106 12.91 -15.92 4.87
N VAL A 107 11.86 -16.62 5.18
CA VAL A 107 11.76 -17.53 6.34
C VAL A 107 11.10 -18.83 5.89
N PRO A 108 11.24 -19.95 6.61
CA PRO A 108 10.70 -21.24 6.19
C PRO A 108 9.18 -21.28 5.91
N PHE A 109 8.43 -20.32 6.44
CA PHE A 109 6.97 -20.24 6.33
C PHE A 109 6.48 -19.05 5.54
N GLY A 110 7.36 -18.28 4.88
CA GLY A 110 6.95 -17.16 4.04
C GLY A 110 8.10 -16.28 3.59
N SER A 111 7.79 -15.38 2.67
CA SER A 111 8.73 -14.37 2.19
C SER A 111 8.03 -13.03 2.05
N PHE A 112 8.76 -11.95 2.31
CA PHE A 112 8.32 -10.59 2.08
C PHE A 112 9.41 -9.82 1.33
N ALA A 113 9.00 -9.05 0.33
CA ALA A 113 9.88 -8.13 -0.36
C ALA A 113 9.20 -6.77 -0.55
N ALA A 114 10.00 -5.71 -0.46
CA ALA A 114 9.58 -4.36 -0.82
C ALA A 114 10.70 -3.69 -1.62
N THR A 115 10.34 -3.07 -2.74
CA THR A 115 11.31 -2.37 -3.61
C THR A 115 10.82 -0.97 -3.93
N TYR A 116 11.77 -0.06 -4.06
CA TYR A 116 11.54 1.32 -4.43
C TYR A 116 12.48 1.67 -5.58
N GLU A 117 11.96 2.31 -6.61
CA GLU A 117 12.71 2.74 -7.78
C GLU A 117 12.18 4.08 -8.27
N VAL A 118 13.07 4.96 -8.67
CA VAL A 118 12.70 6.22 -9.34
C VAL A 118 13.18 6.16 -10.78
N LYS A 119 12.25 6.29 -11.70
CA LYS A 119 12.52 6.27 -13.12
C LYS A 119 11.60 7.23 -13.87
N ASP A 120 12.17 8.05 -14.75
CA ASP A 120 11.43 8.95 -15.64
C ASP A 120 10.40 9.85 -14.92
N GLY A 121 10.74 10.37 -13.73
CA GLY A 121 9.86 11.21 -12.91
C GLY A 121 8.73 10.45 -12.20
N GLN A 122 8.81 9.13 -12.19
CA GLN A 122 7.88 8.26 -11.47
C GLN A 122 8.58 7.54 -10.33
N LEU A 123 7.93 7.49 -9.18
CA LEU A 123 8.27 6.57 -8.11
C LEU A 123 7.51 5.27 -8.30
N LEU A 124 8.23 4.18 -8.45
CA LEU A 124 7.70 2.82 -8.50
C LEU A 124 7.92 2.15 -7.16
N PHE A 125 6.85 1.69 -6.55
CA PHE A 125 6.88 0.90 -5.33
C PHE A 125 6.24 -0.45 -5.58
N THR A 126 6.92 -1.52 -5.19
CA THR A 126 6.34 -2.87 -5.20
C THR A 126 6.53 -3.54 -3.86
N ARG A 127 5.56 -4.35 -3.47
CA ARG A 127 5.71 -5.26 -2.34
C ARG A 127 4.96 -6.56 -2.57
N SER A 128 5.49 -7.63 -2.02
CA SER A 128 4.91 -8.97 -2.10
C SER A 128 5.04 -9.72 -0.78
N LEU A 129 4.07 -10.56 -0.48
CA LEU A 129 4.05 -11.50 0.63
C LEU A 129 3.66 -12.88 0.09
#